data_0d65dd7ccbe8f97ccd3857bb01272c52
#
_entry.id   0d65dd7ccbe8f97ccd3857bb01272c52
#
_cell.length_a   1.000
_cell.length_b   1.000
_cell.length_c   1.000
_cell.angle_alpha   90.00
_cell.angle_beta   90.00
_cell.angle_gamma   90.00
#
_symmetry.space_group_name_H-M   'P 1'
#
loop_
_entity.id
_entity.type
_entity.pdbx_description
1 polymer ?
#
loop_
_entity_poly.entity_id
_entity_poly.type
_entity_poly.pdbx_seq_one_letter_code
_entity_poly.pdbx_strand_id
1 'polypeptide(L)'
;FINYRDAYGSLIVKKHLAGNDINPDDEFTFCINLNDDSINTTFGGVEFIRGTATVDIKGNESLTINGIPHGTNYTVTERDYRGEGYETTSINETGTISENNPAIVEFTNTRNTYGDLIVHKRLAGNAANRDQRFLFTVTLSDTTISDKFGDMIFENGVAKFELSGGESKKAVSLPNGITYKVVEDDYSSLGYVTTKTHDTGTITGNEEIEAIFTNTRDTYGSLEVSKVLTGNDVDTNK
;
A
#
# COMPACT_ATOMS: atom_id res chain seq x y z
N PHE A 1 -15.84 57.30 32.58
CA PHE A 1 -15.60 56.88 31.21
C PHE A 1 -15.16 55.42 31.25
N ILE A 2 -15.92 54.55 30.55
CA ILE A 2 -15.51 53.17 30.39
C ILE A 2 -15.00 53.06 28.94
N ASN A 3 -13.70 52.72 28.78
CA ASN A 3 -13.11 52.45 27.46
C ASN A 3 -13.26 50.97 27.17
N TYR A 4 -14.02 50.62 26.13
CA TYR A 4 -14.07 49.26 25.60
C TYR A 4 -13.05 49.16 24.44
N ARG A 5 -12.29 48.07 24.44
CA ARG A 5 -11.46 47.68 23.32
C ARG A 5 -11.90 46.30 22.85
N ASP A 6 -12.34 46.24 21.64
CA ASP A 6 -12.62 44.95 21.00
C ASP A 6 -11.31 44.28 20.59
N ALA A 7 -11.12 43.05 21.03
CA ALA A 7 -9.99 42.23 20.68
C ALA A 7 -10.47 40.97 19.95
N TYR A 8 -9.75 40.62 18.91
CA TYR A 8 -10.07 39.48 18.03
C TYR A 8 -8.87 38.59 17.87
N GLY A 9 -9.11 37.28 17.62
CA GLY A 9 -8.08 36.30 17.34
C GLY A 9 -8.44 35.43 16.13
N SER A 10 -7.67 34.37 15.96
CA SER A 10 -7.83 33.44 14.85
C SER A 10 -7.88 32.01 15.33
N LEU A 11 -8.64 31.17 14.62
CA LEU A 11 -8.64 29.72 14.72
C LEU A 11 -8.07 29.13 13.41
N ILE A 12 -7.10 28.26 13.53
CA ILE A 12 -6.51 27.52 12.40
C ILE A 12 -6.82 26.04 12.61
N VAL A 13 -7.52 25.44 11.68
CA VAL A 13 -7.79 24.00 11.64
C VAL A 13 -6.89 23.40 10.56
N LYS A 14 -5.99 22.48 10.94
CA LYS A 14 -5.09 21.79 10.04
C LYS A 14 -5.51 20.34 9.88
N LYS A 15 -5.53 19.88 8.64
CA LYS A 15 -5.75 18.48 8.28
C LYS A 15 -4.45 17.85 7.79
N HIS A 16 -4.09 16.70 8.40
CA HIS A 16 -2.94 15.88 8.00
C HIS A 16 -3.40 14.50 7.58
N LEU A 17 -2.73 13.93 6.59
CA LEU A 17 -2.88 12.54 6.18
C LEU A 17 -1.59 11.76 6.45
N ALA A 18 -1.72 10.53 6.91
CA ALA A 18 -0.64 9.60 7.17
C ALA A 18 -1.00 8.19 6.72
N GLY A 19 0.02 7.34 6.54
CA GLY A 19 -0.16 5.95 6.12
C GLY A 19 0.24 5.69 4.68
N ASN A 20 0.03 4.44 4.24
CA ASN A 20 0.46 3.97 2.92
C ASN A 20 -0.68 3.93 1.88
N ASP A 21 -1.91 4.28 2.27
CA ASP A 21 -3.08 4.27 1.39
C ASP A 21 -3.89 5.56 1.58
N ILE A 22 -3.28 6.69 1.24
CA ILE A 22 -3.88 8.02 1.36
C ILE A 22 -4.14 8.62 -0.03
N ASN A 23 -5.22 9.40 -0.14
CA ASN A 23 -5.49 10.24 -1.29
C ASN A 23 -5.51 11.71 -0.84
N PRO A 24 -4.58 12.56 -1.31
CA PRO A 24 -4.51 13.98 -0.92
C PRO A 24 -5.75 14.79 -1.32
N ASP A 25 -6.52 14.31 -2.30
CA ASP A 25 -7.76 14.96 -2.76
C ASP A 25 -8.98 14.63 -1.92
N ASP A 26 -8.87 13.69 -0.95
CA ASP A 26 -9.97 13.40 -0.04
C ASP A 26 -10.31 14.62 0.80
N GLU A 27 -11.60 14.90 0.95
CA GLU A 27 -12.14 16.01 1.73
C GLU A 27 -12.69 15.50 3.07
N PHE A 28 -12.41 16.25 4.14
CA PHE A 28 -12.79 15.92 5.51
C PHE A 28 -13.68 17.01 6.08
N THR A 29 -14.85 16.62 6.58
CA THR A 29 -15.85 17.53 7.12
C THR A 29 -15.60 17.79 8.59
N PHE A 30 -15.57 19.07 8.97
CA PHE A 30 -15.42 19.54 10.35
C PHE A 30 -16.64 20.32 10.80
N CYS A 31 -17.04 20.09 12.05
CA CYS A 31 -17.97 20.93 12.77
C CYS A 31 -17.18 21.81 13.74
N ILE A 32 -17.31 23.12 13.60
CA ILE A 32 -16.67 24.13 14.48
C ILE A 32 -17.77 24.78 15.29
N ASN A 33 -17.68 24.64 16.63
CA ASN A 33 -18.61 25.26 17.56
C ASN A 33 -17.85 26.29 18.42
N LEU A 34 -18.31 27.54 18.39
CA LEU A 34 -17.75 28.64 19.18
C LEU A 34 -18.35 28.74 20.60
N ASN A 35 -19.16 27.74 20.99
CA ASN A 35 -19.76 27.64 22.33
C ASN A 35 -20.54 28.91 22.76
N ASP A 36 -21.07 29.66 21.80
CA ASP A 36 -21.92 30.85 21.99
C ASP A 36 -23.03 30.87 20.93
N ASP A 37 -24.24 30.49 21.31
CA ASP A 37 -25.41 30.40 20.42
C ASP A 37 -25.88 31.77 19.93
N SER A 38 -25.39 32.89 20.47
CA SER A 38 -25.72 34.24 20.01
C SER A 38 -24.97 34.63 18.72
N ILE A 39 -23.89 33.92 18.39
CA ILE A 39 -23.09 34.19 17.19
C ILE A 39 -23.83 33.75 15.93
N ASN A 40 -24.23 34.73 15.13
CA ASN A 40 -24.84 34.54 13.82
C ASN A 40 -24.19 35.54 12.85
N THR A 41 -22.98 35.20 12.36
CA THR A 41 -22.16 36.06 11.52
C THR A 41 -21.08 35.30 10.80
N THR A 42 -20.37 35.97 9.90
CA THR A 42 -19.26 35.41 9.16
C THR A 42 -17.91 35.86 9.73
N PHE A 43 -17.05 34.92 10.05
CA PHE A 43 -15.66 35.17 10.44
C PHE A 43 -14.72 34.56 9.40
N GLY A 44 -13.74 35.32 8.88
CA GLY A 44 -12.75 34.80 7.94
C GLY A 44 -13.31 34.12 6.68
N GLY A 45 -14.55 34.46 6.27
CA GLY A 45 -15.24 33.82 5.15
C GLY A 45 -16.08 32.58 5.54
N VAL A 46 -16.07 32.16 6.79
CA VAL A 46 -16.88 31.05 7.32
C VAL A 46 -18.10 31.59 8.01
N GLU A 47 -19.30 31.16 7.59
CA GLU A 47 -20.58 31.53 8.18
C GLU A 47 -20.88 30.67 9.41
N PHE A 48 -21.16 31.35 10.54
CA PHE A 48 -21.59 30.72 11.78
C PHE A 48 -23.07 31.01 12.01
N ILE A 49 -23.84 29.95 12.28
CA ILE A 49 -25.26 30.03 12.67
C ILE A 49 -25.35 29.42 14.08
N ARG A 50 -25.82 30.23 15.04
CA ARG A 50 -25.90 29.87 16.46
C ARG A 50 -24.55 29.29 16.95
N GLY A 51 -23.46 29.99 16.60
CA GLY A 51 -22.11 29.62 17.02
C GLY A 51 -21.50 28.41 16.32
N THR A 52 -22.19 27.80 15.36
CA THR A 52 -21.74 26.56 14.71
C THR A 52 -21.53 26.80 13.21
N ALA A 53 -20.44 26.24 12.68
CA ALA A 53 -20.15 26.18 11.25
C ALA A 53 -19.73 24.75 10.86
N THR A 54 -20.03 24.37 9.60
CA THR A 54 -19.53 23.13 8.98
C THR A 54 -18.68 23.51 7.79
N VAL A 55 -17.48 22.92 7.69
CA VAL A 55 -16.50 23.21 6.64
C VAL A 55 -15.84 21.91 6.17
N ASP A 56 -15.42 21.87 4.90
CA ASP A 56 -14.62 20.79 4.37
C ASP A 56 -13.19 21.26 4.15
N ILE A 57 -12.21 20.42 4.53
CA ILE A 57 -10.77 20.68 4.38
C ILE A 57 -10.16 19.46 3.67
N LYS A 58 -9.40 19.70 2.61
CA LYS A 58 -8.67 18.65 1.90
C LYS A 58 -7.50 18.11 2.73
N GLY A 59 -7.09 16.90 2.37
CA GLY A 59 -5.92 16.27 2.96
C GLY A 59 -4.68 17.18 2.86
N ASN A 60 -3.96 17.33 3.99
CA ASN A 60 -2.76 18.16 4.14
C ASN A 60 -2.96 19.68 3.89
N GLU A 61 -4.21 20.16 3.95
CA GLU A 61 -4.53 21.58 3.88
C GLU A 61 -4.93 22.14 5.26
N SER A 62 -5.15 23.45 5.32
CA SER A 62 -5.59 24.15 6.52
C SER A 62 -6.59 25.26 6.21
N LEU A 63 -7.52 25.47 7.13
CA LEU A 63 -8.46 26.58 7.12
C LEU A 63 -8.10 27.55 8.23
N THR A 64 -8.00 28.85 7.89
CA THR A 64 -7.77 29.93 8.87
C THR A 64 -9.02 30.80 8.98
N ILE A 65 -9.56 30.93 10.18
CA ILE A 65 -10.74 31.75 10.48
C ILE A 65 -10.28 32.92 11.34
N ASN A 66 -10.28 34.10 10.77
CA ASN A 66 -9.85 35.35 11.43
C ASN A 66 -11.06 36.13 11.95
N GLY A 67 -10.84 36.99 12.95
CA GLY A 67 -11.82 37.95 13.44
C GLY A 67 -12.80 37.39 14.46
N ILE A 68 -12.48 36.24 15.07
CA ILE A 68 -13.27 35.69 16.17
C ILE A 68 -13.00 36.50 17.44
N PRO A 69 -14.02 36.90 18.22
CA PRO A 69 -13.80 37.67 19.46
C PRO A 69 -12.85 36.95 20.42
N HIS A 70 -11.93 37.72 21.02
CA HIS A 70 -11.05 37.20 22.08
C HIS A 70 -11.88 36.69 23.26
N GLY A 71 -11.45 35.56 23.87
CA GLY A 71 -12.16 34.95 25.00
C GLY A 71 -13.27 33.97 24.56
N THR A 72 -13.60 33.88 23.26
CA THR A 72 -14.56 32.89 22.77
C THR A 72 -13.97 31.48 22.90
N ASN A 73 -14.71 30.59 23.55
CA ASN A 73 -14.34 29.16 23.58
C ASN A 73 -14.73 28.48 22.28
N TYR A 74 -13.95 27.50 21.87
CA TYR A 74 -14.23 26.71 20.67
C TYR A 74 -14.14 25.21 20.95
N THR A 75 -14.87 24.45 20.14
CA THR A 75 -14.73 23.00 19.97
C THR A 75 -14.73 22.70 18.48
N VAL A 76 -13.76 21.95 18.00
CA VAL A 76 -13.70 21.44 16.62
C VAL A 76 -13.80 19.93 16.65
N THR A 77 -14.68 19.37 15.84
CA THR A 77 -14.83 17.91 15.70
C THR A 77 -14.80 17.54 14.21
N GLU A 78 -14.11 16.46 13.89
CA GLU A 78 -14.15 15.86 12.56
C GLU A 78 -15.26 14.81 12.47
N ARG A 79 -15.89 14.67 11.32
CA ARG A 79 -16.78 13.53 11.04
C ARG A 79 -16.01 12.21 11.20
N ASP A 80 -16.69 11.18 11.66
CA ASP A 80 -16.09 9.84 11.78
C ASP A 80 -15.84 9.21 10.41
N TYR A 81 -14.57 8.93 10.10
CA TYR A 81 -14.10 8.29 8.86
C TYR A 81 -13.58 6.85 9.06
N ARG A 82 -13.86 6.21 10.23
CA ARG A 82 -13.46 4.81 10.48
C ARG A 82 -14.11 3.84 9.49
N GLY A 83 -15.32 4.12 9.01
CA GLY A 83 -15.97 3.34 7.95
C GLY A 83 -15.26 3.38 6.61
N GLU A 84 -14.39 4.36 6.39
CA GLU A 84 -13.57 4.57 5.19
C GLU A 84 -12.11 4.12 5.42
N GLY A 85 -11.84 3.45 6.56
CA GLY A 85 -10.55 2.87 6.92
C GLY A 85 -9.56 3.85 7.58
N TYR A 86 -10.01 5.05 7.95
CA TYR A 86 -9.17 6.03 8.64
C TYR A 86 -9.22 5.88 10.16
N GLU A 87 -8.06 6.02 10.79
CA GLU A 87 -7.92 6.24 12.23
C GLU A 87 -7.57 7.70 12.46
N THR A 88 -8.37 8.42 13.27
CA THR A 88 -8.20 9.85 13.53
C THR A 88 -7.52 10.08 14.89
N THR A 89 -6.55 10.97 14.92
CA THR A 89 -5.99 11.58 16.13
C THR A 89 -6.10 13.10 16.04
N SER A 90 -6.25 13.78 17.19
CA SER A 90 -6.42 15.23 17.25
C SER A 90 -5.60 15.87 18.37
N ILE A 91 -5.30 17.15 18.19
CA ILE A 91 -4.59 17.99 19.15
C ILE A 91 -5.34 19.32 19.27
N ASN A 92 -5.60 19.76 20.51
CA ASN A 92 -6.22 21.04 20.84
C ASN A 92 -7.62 21.25 20.23
N GLU A 93 -8.41 20.20 20.09
CA GLU A 93 -9.79 20.26 19.57
C GLU A 93 -10.70 21.21 20.36
N THR A 94 -10.32 21.57 21.56
CA THR A 94 -11.01 22.57 22.41
C THR A 94 -10.02 23.62 22.90
N GLY A 95 -10.50 24.84 23.08
CA GLY A 95 -9.67 25.93 23.61
C GLY A 95 -10.40 27.25 23.65
N THR A 96 -9.62 28.34 23.79
CA THR A 96 -10.12 29.72 23.85
C THR A 96 -9.35 30.59 22.86
N ILE A 97 -10.07 31.43 22.14
CA ILE A 97 -9.48 32.36 21.17
C ILE A 97 -8.71 33.47 21.88
N SER A 98 -7.48 33.69 21.43
CA SER A 98 -6.59 34.74 21.97
C SER A 98 -6.27 35.80 20.90
N GLU A 99 -6.18 37.08 21.30
CA GLU A 99 -5.74 38.16 20.41
C GLU A 99 -4.25 38.09 20.02
N ASN A 100 -3.43 37.44 20.85
CA ASN A 100 -1.97 37.46 20.71
C ASN A 100 -1.42 36.26 19.92
N ASN A 101 -2.14 35.13 19.96
CA ASN A 101 -1.69 33.90 19.32
C ASN A 101 -2.88 33.20 18.65
N PRO A 102 -2.74 32.72 17.41
CA PRO A 102 -3.78 31.89 16.80
C PRO A 102 -3.98 30.60 17.58
N ALA A 103 -5.23 30.20 17.76
CA ALA A 103 -5.56 28.86 18.22
C ALA A 103 -5.33 27.88 17.08
N ILE A 104 -4.56 26.83 17.29
CA ILE A 104 -4.22 25.83 16.27
C ILE A 104 -4.79 24.47 16.71
N VAL A 105 -5.64 23.91 15.88
CA VAL A 105 -6.22 22.57 16.02
C VAL A 105 -5.66 21.70 14.90
N GLU A 106 -5.20 20.50 15.20
CA GLU A 106 -4.65 19.58 14.24
C GLU A 106 -5.40 18.24 14.28
N PHE A 107 -5.79 17.73 13.12
CA PHE A 107 -6.36 16.39 12.94
C PHE A 107 -5.48 15.61 11.98
N THR A 108 -5.12 14.39 12.37
CA THR A 108 -4.38 13.45 11.51
C THR A 108 -5.21 12.20 11.29
N ASN A 109 -5.51 11.91 10.01
CA ASN A 109 -6.14 10.67 9.59
C ASN A 109 -5.11 9.73 8.99
N THR A 110 -4.99 8.55 9.58
CA THR A 110 -4.05 7.51 9.14
C THR A 110 -4.83 6.37 8.48
N ARG A 111 -4.46 6.00 7.24
CA ARG A 111 -5.00 4.82 6.56
C ARG A 111 -3.87 3.96 6.03
N ASN A 112 -3.87 2.68 6.47
CA ASN A 112 -2.93 1.67 5.98
C ASN A 112 -3.69 0.48 5.42
N THR A 113 -3.25 0.01 4.26
CA THR A 113 -3.70 -1.25 3.67
C THR A 113 -2.50 -2.14 3.36
N TYR A 114 -2.76 -3.44 3.25
CA TYR A 114 -1.73 -4.46 3.08
C TYR A 114 -2.20 -5.47 2.03
N GLY A 115 -1.27 -6.03 1.27
CA GLY A 115 -1.52 -7.09 0.30
C GLY A 115 -0.60 -8.28 0.51
N ASP A 116 -0.85 -9.33 -0.24
CA ASP A 116 -0.13 -10.60 -0.15
C ASP A 116 0.65 -10.88 -1.45
N LEU A 117 1.80 -11.54 -1.34
CA LEU A 117 2.60 -12.02 -2.47
C LEU A 117 2.84 -13.52 -2.34
N ILE A 118 2.42 -14.29 -3.35
CA ILE A 118 2.70 -15.73 -3.43
C ILE A 118 3.69 -15.97 -4.57
N VAL A 119 4.72 -16.76 -4.30
CA VAL A 119 5.65 -17.27 -5.31
C VAL A 119 5.37 -18.75 -5.52
N HIS A 120 4.96 -19.11 -6.75
CA HIS A 120 4.68 -20.48 -7.16
C HIS A 120 5.80 -21.04 -8.02
N LYS A 121 6.23 -22.27 -7.72
CA LYS A 121 7.12 -23.04 -8.56
C LYS A 121 6.37 -24.16 -9.28
N ARG A 122 6.45 -24.17 -10.61
CA ARG A 122 5.90 -25.23 -11.47
C ARG A 122 7.01 -25.93 -12.25
N LEU A 123 6.82 -27.21 -12.49
CA LEU A 123 7.69 -28.02 -13.35
C LEU A 123 6.90 -28.60 -14.51
N ALA A 124 7.52 -28.64 -15.69
CA ALA A 124 6.98 -29.22 -16.91
C ALA A 124 8.07 -29.98 -17.70
N GLY A 125 7.63 -30.76 -18.69
CA GLY A 125 8.52 -31.55 -19.55
C GLY A 125 8.75 -32.98 -19.06
N ASN A 126 9.18 -33.81 -19.99
CA ASN A 126 9.32 -35.26 -19.80
C ASN A 126 10.59 -35.67 -19.03
N ALA A 127 11.54 -34.74 -18.85
CA ALA A 127 12.81 -34.95 -18.16
C ALA A 127 12.99 -34.05 -16.94
N ALA A 128 11.93 -33.40 -16.47
CA ALA A 128 11.99 -32.55 -15.29
C ALA A 128 12.24 -33.40 -14.03
N ASN A 129 13.26 -33.02 -13.25
CA ASN A 129 13.55 -33.68 -11.97
C ASN A 129 12.67 -33.07 -10.88
N ARG A 130 11.76 -33.87 -10.30
CA ARG A 130 10.82 -33.44 -9.26
C ARG A 130 11.46 -33.13 -7.91
N ASP A 131 12.65 -33.67 -7.67
CA ASP A 131 13.41 -33.45 -6.43
C ASP A 131 14.33 -32.23 -6.53
N GLN A 132 14.39 -31.58 -7.70
CA GLN A 132 15.20 -30.38 -7.91
C GLN A 132 14.63 -29.23 -7.07
N ARG A 133 15.53 -28.60 -6.30
CA ARG A 133 15.21 -27.36 -5.59
C ARG A 133 15.72 -26.17 -6.40
N PHE A 134 14.91 -25.11 -6.39
CA PHE A 134 15.13 -23.87 -7.13
C PHE A 134 15.23 -22.73 -6.14
N LEU A 135 16.33 -21.98 -6.17
CA LEU A 135 16.56 -20.86 -5.28
C LEU A 135 15.84 -19.61 -5.83
N PHE A 136 15.10 -18.96 -4.95
CA PHE A 136 14.39 -17.72 -5.21
C PHE A 136 14.91 -16.59 -4.33
N THR A 137 14.96 -15.40 -4.89
CA THR A 137 15.20 -14.15 -4.18
C THR A 137 14.02 -13.21 -4.43
N VAL A 138 13.34 -12.75 -3.38
CA VAL A 138 12.35 -11.68 -3.40
C VAL A 138 12.99 -10.43 -2.87
N THR A 139 12.90 -9.33 -3.62
CA THR A 139 13.40 -8.01 -3.21
C THR A 139 12.25 -7.02 -3.21
N LEU A 140 12.08 -6.33 -2.09
CA LEU A 140 11.11 -5.25 -1.91
C LEU A 140 11.82 -3.90 -2.06
N SER A 141 11.09 -2.86 -2.51
CA SER A 141 11.63 -1.49 -2.59
C SER A 141 11.85 -0.84 -1.22
N ASP A 142 11.13 -1.29 -0.20
CA ASP A 142 11.31 -0.83 1.17
C ASP A 142 12.34 -1.71 1.90
N THR A 143 13.55 -1.18 2.05
CA THR A 143 14.66 -1.86 2.72
C THR A 143 14.57 -1.82 4.25
N THR A 144 13.59 -1.14 4.83
CA THR A 144 13.36 -1.15 6.28
C THR A 144 12.64 -2.42 6.74
N ILE A 145 12.02 -3.14 5.80
CA ILE A 145 11.31 -4.40 6.08
C ILE A 145 12.34 -5.48 6.45
N SER A 146 12.36 -5.85 7.75
CA SER A 146 13.26 -6.85 8.31
C SER A 146 12.51 -7.65 9.37
N ASP A 147 11.60 -8.55 8.94
CA ASP A 147 10.78 -9.40 9.81
C ASP A 147 10.18 -10.57 9.01
N LYS A 148 9.40 -11.40 9.70
CA LYS A 148 8.68 -12.52 9.12
C LYS A 148 7.29 -12.08 8.64
N PHE A 149 7.05 -12.27 7.34
CA PHE A 149 5.76 -12.05 6.67
C PHE A 149 5.24 -13.41 6.13
N GLY A 150 4.30 -14.03 6.82
CA GLY A 150 3.82 -15.37 6.48
C GLY A 150 4.94 -16.41 6.47
N ASP A 151 5.22 -17.00 5.28
CA ASP A 151 6.29 -18.02 5.10
C ASP A 151 7.64 -17.40 4.72
N MET A 152 7.70 -16.11 4.42
CA MET A 152 8.92 -15.42 4.01
C MET A 152 9.53 -14.64 5.18
N ILE A 153 10.85 -14.69 5.30
CA ILE A 153 11.62 -13.88 6.26
C ILE A 153 12.42 -12.89 5.44
N PHE A 154 12.19 -11.61 5.68
CA PHE A 154 12.91 -10.52 5.02
C PHE A 154 14.01 -9.98 5.93
N GLU A 155 15.15 -9.66 5.32
CA GLU A 155 16.23 -8.88 5.92
C GLU A 155 16.59 -7.76 4.96
N ASN A 156 16.42 -6.49 5.39
CA ASN A 156 16.62 -5.31 4.57
C ASN A 156 15.87 -5.36 3.22
N GLY A 157 14.59 -5.80 3.27
CA GLY A 157 13.72 -5.92 2.10
C GLY A 157 14.01 -7.14 1.21
N VAL A 158 14.87 -8.07 1.61
CA VAL A 158 15.25 -9.24 0.81
C VAL A 158 14.91 -10.54 1.53
N ALA A 159 14.18 -11.43 0.85
CA ALA A 159 13.93 -12.79 1.29
C ALA A 159 14.54 -13.80 0.31
N LYS A 160 15.17 -14.87 0.82
CA LYS A 160 15.71 -15.98 0.02
C LYS A 160 15.15 -17.30 0.52
N PHE A 161 14.76 -18.15 -0.41
CA PHE A 161 14.20 -19.46 -0.10
C PHE A 161 14.29 -20.40 -1.31
N GLU A 162 14.10 -21.69 -1.07
CA GLU A 162 14.02 -22.70 -2.12
C GLU A 162 12.61 -23.26 -2.22
N LEU A 163 12.21 -23.61 -3.48
CA LEU A 163 10.98 -24.33 -3.80
C LEU A 163 11.29 -25.50 -4.73
N SER A 164 10.58 -26.61 -4.56
CA SER A 164 10.48 -27.70 -5.51
C SER A 164 9.24 -27.52 -6.40
N GLY A 165 9.12 -28.31 -7.46
CA GLY A 165 7.95 -28.27 -8.35
C GLY A 165 6.66 -28.58 -7.60
N GLY A 166 5.67 -27.67 -7.71
CA GLY A 166 4.39 -27.74 -7.04
C GLY A 166 4.35 -27.03 -5.68
N GLU A 167 5.49 -26.54 -5.18
CA GLU A 167 5.53 -25.78 -3.93
C GLU A 167 5.29 -24.28 -4.17
N SER A 168 4.89 -23.59 -3.09
CA SER A 168 4.75 -22.14 -3.05
C SER A 168 5.17 -21.59 -1.70
N LYS A 169 5.50 -20.30 -1.66
CA LYS A 169 5.66 -19.53 -0.42
C LYS A 169 4.87 -18.24 -0.52
N LYS A 170 4.27 -17.86 0.62
CA LYS A 170 3.42 -16.68 0.74
C LYS A 170 3.99 -15.70 1.74
N ALA A 171 4.16 -14.45 1.33
CA ALA A 171 4.28 -13.32 2.23
C ALA A 171 2.90 -12.71 2.43
N VAL A 172 2.50 -12.45 3.68
CA VAL A 172 1.20 -11.87 4.04
C VAL A 172 1.40 -10.49 4.63
N SER A 173 0.42 -9.61 4.41
CA SER A 173 0.36 -8.27 5.01
C SER A 173 1.57 -7.38 4.67
N LEU A 174 2.07 -7.46 3.45
CA LEU A 174 3.06 -6.51 2.94
C LEU A 174 2.41 -5.13 2.74
N PRO A 175 3.08 -4.02 3.07
CA PRO A 175 2.50 -2.69 2.92
C PRO A 175 2.09 -2.38 1.48
N ASN A 176 0.93 -1.72 1.31
CA ASN A 176 0.47 -1.23 0.01
C ASN A 176 1.47 -0.23 -0.60
N GLY A 177 1.60 -0.26 -1.92
CA GLY A 177 2.42 0.69 -2.69
C GLY A 177 3.89 0.33 -2.82
N ILE A 178 4.43 -0.65 -2.05
CA ILE A 178 5.82 -1.10 -2.24
C ILE A 178 5.94 -1.94 -3.52
N THR A 179 7.04 -1.77 -4.25
CA THR A 179 7.32 -2.63 -5.41
C THR A 179 8.09 -3.87 -4.98
N TYR A 180 7.89 -4.95 -5.74
CA TYR A 180 8.60 -6.20 -5.54
C TYR A 180 9.25 -6.70 -6.84
N LYS A 181 10.31 -7.49 -6.68
CA LYS A 181 10.94 -8.27 -7.75
C LYS A 181 11.25 -9.67 -7.23
N VAL A 182 10.80 -10.69 -7.97
CA VAL A 182 11.13 -12.10 -7.71
C VAL A 182 12.11 -12.58 -8.78
N VAL A 183 13.18 -13.22 -8.37
CA VAL A 183 14.19 -13.80 -9.23
C VAL A 183 14.39 -15.26 -8.84
N GLU A 184 14.33 -16.16 -9.80
CA GLU A 184 14.81 -17.52 -9.70
C GLU A 184 16.25 -17.58 -10.24
N ASP A 185 17.14 -18.32 -9.61
CA ASP A 185 18.49 -18.55 -10.15
C ASP A 185 18.44 -19.27 -11.49
N ASP A 186 19.49 -19.12 -12.30
CA ASP A 186 19.55 -19.72 -13.64
C ASP A 186 19.87 -21.23 -13.56
N TYR A 187 18.95 -22.05 -14.08
CA TYR A 187 19.08 -23.50 -14.19
C TYR A 187 19.21 -23.98 -15.66
N SER A 188 19.53 -23.08 -16.60
CA SER A 188 19.70 -23.40 -18.03
C SER A 188 20.82 -24.43 -18.28
N SER A 189 21.89 -24.41 -17.48
CA SER A 189 22.98 -25.40 -17.53
C SER A 189 22.53 -26.83 -17.19
N LEU A 190 21.40 -26.97 -16.48
CA LEU A 190 20.75 -28.25 -16.20
C LEU A 190 19.68 -28.63 -17.23
N GLY A 191 19.58 -27.85 -18.31
CA GLY A 191 18.63 -28.07 -19.41
C GLY A 191 17.22 -27.55 -19.16
N TYR A 192 17.02 -26.69 -18.16
CA TYR A 192 15.72 -26.05 -17.93
C TYR A 192 15.55 -24.78 -18.76
N VAL A 193 14.33 -24.57 -19.24
CA VAL A 193 13.86 -23.31 -19.83
C VAL A 193 12.82 -22.74 -18.88
N THR A 194 13.08 -21.53 -18.36
CA THR A 194 12.19 -20.85 -17.39
C THR A 194 11.26 -19.87 -18.08
N THR A 195 9.97 -19.97 -17.79
CA THR A 195 8.97 -18.92 -18.07
C THR A 195 8.41 -18.38 -16.76
N LYS A 196 8.01 -17.09 -16.74
CA LYS A 196 7.56 -16.42 -15.53
C LYS A 196 6.46 -15.42 -15.83
N THR A 197 5.60 -15.20 -14.85
CA THR A 197 4.55 -14.16 -14.86
C THR A 197 4.54 -13.44 -13.52
N HIS A 198 4.26 -12.13 -13.53
CA HIS A 198 4.22 -11.25 -12.35
C HIS A 198 5.49 -11.36 -11.47
N ASP A 199 6.65 -11.53 -12.11
CA ASP A 199 7.93 -11.54 -11.39
C ASP A 199 8.36 -10.16 -10.88
N THR A 200 7.67 -9.11 -11.31
CA THR A 200 7.79 -7.75 -10.80
C THR A 200 6.42 -7.11 -10.73
N GLY A 201 6.22 -6.19 -9.80
CA GLY A 201 4.98 -5.45 -9.65
C GLY A 201 4.98 -4.57 -8.42
N THR A 202 3.78 -4.13 -8.04
CA THR A 202 3.53 -3.34 -6.82
C THR A 202 2.53 -4.10 -5.96
N ILE A 203 2.76 -4.12 -4.65
CA ILE A 203 1.81 -4.68 -3.68
C ILE A 203 0.59 -3.76 -3.62
N THR A 204 -0.57 -4.32 -3.91
CA THR A 204 -1.86 -3.61 -3.85
C THR A 204 -2.60 -4.05 -2.59
N GLY A 205 -3.12 -3.09 -1.83
CA GLY A 205 -3.87 -3.36 -0.61
C GLY A 205 -5.11 -4.21 -0.87
N ASN A 206 -5.36 -5.17 0.02
CA ASN A 206 -6.46 -6.14 -0.04
C ASN A 206 -6.42 -7.09 -1.25
N GLU A 207 -5.29 -7.19 -1.95
CA GLU A 207 -5.09 -8.11 -3.07
C GLU A 207 -4.05 -9.18 -2.75
N GLU A 208 -4.17 -10.31 -3.44
CA GLU A 208 -3.20 -11.40 -3.45
C GLU A 208 -2.56 -11.47 -4.85
N ILE A 209 -1.26 -11.33 -4.91
CA ILE A 209 -0.49 -11.34 -6.15
C ILE A 209 0.24 -12.67 -6.27
N GLU A 210 0.08 -13.35 -7.42
CA GLU A 210 0.73 -14.62 -7.71
C GLU A 210 1.87 -14.44 -8.72
N ALA A 211 3.11 -14.59 -8.29
CA ALA A 211 4.30 -14.72 -9.15
C ALA A 211 4.52 -16.19 -9.49
N ILE A 212 4.44 -16.57 -10.76
CA ILE A 212 4.51 -17.96 -11.21
C ILE A 212 5.77 -18.18 -12.03
N PHE A 213 6.58 -19.17 -11.64
CA PHE A 213 7.77 -19.61 -12.36
C PHE A 213 7.59 -21.07 -12.80
N THR A 214 7.70 -21.30 -14.11
CA THR A 214 7.61 -22.65 -14.71
C THR A 214 8.93 -23.01 -15.35
N ASN A 215 9.59 -24.09 -14.88
CA ASN A 215 10.77 -24.65 -15.51
C ASN A 215 10.40 -25.89 -16.30
N THR A 216 10.66 -25.83 -17.60
CA THR A 216 10.44 -26.94 -18.53
C THR A 216 11.75 -27.59 -18.89
N ARG A 217 11.81 -28.93 -18.78
CA ARG A 217 12.96 -29.72 -19.26
C ARG A 217 12.48 -30.91 -20.01
N ASP A 218 12.88 -30.98 -21.31
CA ASP A 218 12.57 -32.06 -22.21
C ASP A 218 13.85 -32.73 -22.72
N THR A 219 13.79 -34.02 -22.91
CA THR A 219 14.80 -34.78 -23.63
C THR A 219 14.16 -35.56 -24.76
N TYR A 220 14.85 -35.64 -25.87
CA TYR A 220 14.40 -36.31 -27.08
C TYR A 220 15.37 -37.44 -27.45
N GLY A 221 14.82 -38.57 -27.87
CA GLY A 221 15.58 -39.68 -28.43
C GLY A 221 15.46 -39.71 -29.94
N SER A 222 16.38 -40.41 -30.58
CA SER A 222 16.29 -40.74 -32.01
C SER A 222 15.94 -42.21 -32.18
N LEU A 223 15.17 -42.52 -33.21
CA LEU A 223 14.89 -43.87 -33.65
C LEU A 223 15.59 -44.08 -35.02
N GLU A 224 16.50 -45.02 -35.07
CA GLU A 224 17.06 -45.47 -36.33
C GLU A 224 16.40 -46.80 -36.75
N VAL A 225 15.86 -46.83 -37.94
CA VAL A 225 15.26 -48.03 -38.50
C VAL A 225 16.12 -48.48 -39.69
N SER A 226 16.73 -49.67 -39.59
CA SER A 226 17.49 -50.28 -40.64
C SER A 226 16.72 -51.50 -41.24
N LYS A 227 16.77 -51.66 -42.56
CA LYS A 227 16.24 -52.82 -43.26
C LYS A 227 17.42 -53.63 -43.82
N VAL A 228 17.49 -54.85 -43.43
CA VAL A 228 18.48 -55.79 -43.97
C VAL A 228 17.77 -56.70 -44.99
N LEU A 229 18.24 -56.72 -46.24
CA LEU A 229 17.79 -57.64 -47.24
C LEU A 229 18.67 -58.87 -47.24
N THR A 230 18.09 -60.05 -47.20
CA THR A 230 18.80 -61.34 -47.25
C THR A 230 18.19 -62.24 -48.33
N GLY A 231 19.00 -62.95 -49.09
CA GLY A 231 18.59 -63.90 -50.14
C GLY A 231 19.52 -63.89 -51.32
N ASN A 232 19.33 -64.83 -52.23
CA ASN A 232 20.24 -64.98 -53.40
C ASN A 232 19.82 -64.08 -54.59
N ASP A 233 18.65 -63.39 -54.47
CA ASP A 233 18.11 -62.49 -55.52
C ASP A 233 17.63 -61.18 -54.87
N VAL A 234 18.57 -60.48 -54.15
CA VAL A 234 18.27 -59.24 -53.53
C VAL A 234 18.65 -58.08 -54.45
N ASP A 235 17.67 -57.32 -54.94
CA ASP A 235 17.88 -56.03 -55.58
C ASP A 235 18.24 -54.95 -54.58
N THR A 236 19.53 -54.58 -54.53
CA THR A 236 20.07 -53.55 -53.64
C THR A 236 19.85 -52.13 -54.16
N ASN A 237 19.20 -51.96 -55.34
CA ASN A 237 18.93 -50.65 -55.95
C ASN A 237 17.49 -50.16 -55.74
N LYS A 238 16.69 -50.80 -54.92
CA LYS A 238 15.32 -50.33 -54.51
C LYS A 238 15.23 -49.87 -53.08
#